data_58555933552f74bb9263f9a334a2c76e
#
_entry.id   58555933552f74bb9263f9a334a2c76e
#
_cell.length_a   1.000
_cell.length_b   1.000
_cell.length_c   1.000
_cell.angle_alpha   90.00
_cell.angle_beta   90.00
_cell.angle_gamma   90.00
#
_symmetry.space_group_name_H-M   'P 1'
#
loop_
_entity.id
_entity.type
_entity.pdbx_description
1 polymer ?
#
loop_
_entity_poly.entity_id
_entity_poly.type
_entity_poly.pdbx_seq_one_letter_code
_entity_poly.pdbx_strand_id
1 'polypeptide(L)'
;MPANAKLHGRELGYILEHSGARVCFASSEVGDEIVTHAPRALERLIAIGSADYEALFNADPIKSWPCQSNDLAWLFYTSGTTGRPKGAILTHHMLAATSCAYAGEVDPITPGDVLLHAAPMSHGSGLYMMAHVARLGVNVVPESSSFDAKEVLCLFDAWPRTSMFAAPTMVKRLIECESQCNSDHIRTIIWGGAPMYVADARSAIDRFGPRFAQIYGQGESPMTITTLSKQEIADRDHPRWADRLASAGRPFACVEVMVAGGDNQPLPAGETGEVLCRGDVVTPGYWRNPEASAATLKSGWLHTGDVGVFDHEGYLTLKDRSKDVIISGGSNIYPREVEEVLLEHTLVREVSVIGRPDPKWGEIVVAYVVGEVNRNELDALCLNSIARFKRPKDYVFVNSLPKNNYGKVLKTELRELDAASQKRS
;
A
#
# COMPACT_ATOMS: atom_id res chain seq x y z
N MET A 1 10.10 -2.85 16.41
CA MET A 1 8.91 -2.17 15.84
C MET A 1 9.37 -0.86 15.18
N PRO A 2 9.48 -0.79 13.86
CA PRO A 2 9.73 0.47 13.18
C PRO A 2 8.49 1.38 13.23
N ALA A 3 8.72 2.68 13.43
CA ALA A 3 7.69 3.72 13.38
C ALA A 3 8.04 4.74 12.31
N ASN A 4 7.03 5.35 11.68
CA ASN A 4 7.26 6.36 10.67
C ASN A 4 7.70 7.68 11.35
N ALA A 5 8.88 8.16 11.00
CA ALA A 5 9.44 9.40 11.54
C ALA A 5 8.64 10.67 11.18
N LYS A 6 7.72 10.58 10.20
CA LYS A 6 6.84 11.69 9.79
C LYS A 6 5.54 11.78 10.61
N LEU A 7 5.32 10.86 11.57
CA LEU A 7 4.18 10.94 12.48
C LEU A 7 4.38 12.09 13.47
N HIS A 8 3.28 12.69 13.88
CA HIS A 8 3.30 13.69 14.95
C HIS A 8 3.73 13.04 16.29
N GLY A 9 4.41 13.76 17.16
CA GLY A 9 4.90 13.24 18.44
C GLY A 9 3.83 12.59 19.32
N ARG A 10 2.59 13.09 19.30
CA ARG A 10 1.46 12.47 20.00
C ARG A 10 1.12 11.07 19.47
N GLU A 11 1.25 10.86 18.16
CA GLU A 11 1.03 9.54 17.54
C GLU A 11 2.18 8.61 17.90
N LEU A 12 3.42 9.09 17.86
CA LEU A 12 4.59 8.34 18.31
C LEU A 12 4.49 7.98 19.79
N GLY A 13 4.10 8.91 20.64
CA GLY A 13 3.85 8.66 22.07
C GLY A 13 2.79 7.58 22.31
N TYR A 14 1.66 7.65 21.57
CA TYR A 14 0.65 6.61 21.62
C TYR A 14 1.19 5.24 21.18
N ILE A 15 1.96 5.18 20.09
CA ILE A 15 2.53 3.92 19.59
C ILE A 15 3.51 3.32 20.62
N LEU A 16 4.35 4.14 21.24
CA LEU A 16 5.29 3.72 22.28
C LEU A 16 4.56 3.19 23.51
N GLU A 17 3.51 3.88 23.96
CA GLU A 17 2.70 3.46 25.11
C GLU A 17 1.94 2.15 24.81
N HIS A 18 1.21 2.13 23.69
CA HIS A 18 0.39 0.99 23.31
C HIS A 18 1.21 -0.27 23.03
N SER A 19 2.37 -0.14 22.41
CA SER A 19 3.28 -1.28 22.18
C SER A 19 3.93 -1.79 23.46
N GLY A 20 4.08 -0.93 24.47
CA GLY A 20 4.84 -1.21 25.68
C GLY A 20 6.34 -1.15 25.42
N ALA A 21 6.80 -0.33 24.47
CA ALA A 21 8.21 -0.16 24.16
C ALA A 21 8.98 0.40 25.36
N ARG A 22 10.07 -0.26 25.74
CA ARG A 22 10.97 0.15 26.83
C ARG A 22 12.16 0.95 26.33
N VAL A 23 12.58 0.70 25.08
CA VAL A 23 13.71 1.37 24.43
C VAL A 23 13.25 1.90 23.08
N CYS A 24 13.63 3.12 22.76
CA CYS A 24 13.40 3.75 21.47
C CYS A 24 14.73 4.29 20.92
N PHE A 25 15.02 3.96 19.67
CA PHE A 25 16.09 4.58 18.89
C PHE A 25 15.47 5.63 17.97
N ALA A 26 15.99 6.83 17.96
CA ALA A 26 15.49 7.91 17.13
C ALA A 26 16.64 8.75 16.56
N SER A 27 16.44 9.32 15.36
CA SER A 27 17.34 10.39 14.89
C SER A 27 17.16 11.64 15.75
N SER A 28 18.15 12.53 15.72
CA SER A 28 18.13 13.78 16.52
C SER A 28 16.93 14.65 16.18
N GLU A 29 16.50 14.67 14.90
CA GLU A 29 15.39 15.51 14.44
C GLU A 29 14.03 15.12 15.05
N VAL A 30 13.85 13.83 15.38
CA VAL A 30 12.59 13.30 15.93
C VAL A 30 12.67 13.13 17.45
N GLY A 31 13.90 13.10 18.01
CA GLY A 31 14.14 12.84 19.41
C GLY A 31 13.44 13.81 20.36
N ASP A 32 13.55 15.10 20.11
CA ASP A 32 12.95 16.16 20.95
C ASP A 32 11.42 16.08 20.97
N GLU A 33 10.82 15.75 19.83
CA GLU A 33 9.38 15.59 19.73
C GLU A 33 8.90 14.33 20.47
N ILE A 34 9.66 13.23 20.40
CA ILE A 34 9.39 12.02 21.18
C ILE A 34 9.50 12.29 22.67
N VAL A 35 10.55 12.99 23.15
CA VAL A 35 10.73 13.34 24.58
C VAL A 35 9.50 14.04 25.14
N THR A 36 8.94 15.00 24.39
CA THR A 36 7.76 15.75 24.81
C THR A 36 6.52 14.88 25.02
N HIS A 37 6.41 13.75 24.31
CA HIS A 37 5.26 12.86 24.32
C HIS A 37 5.58 11.44 24.80
N ALA A 38 6.79 11.21 25.33
CA ALA A 38 7.24 9.89 25.77
C ALA A 38 6.37 9.33 26.92
N PRO A 39 5.91 8.08 26.82
CA PRO A 39 5.20 7.46 27.93
C PRO A 39 6.16 7.16 29.10
N ARG A 40 5.61 7.13 30.32
CA ARG A 40 6.40 6.82 31.54
C ARG A 40 7.08 5.45 31.50
N ALA A 41 6.55 4.52 30.71
CA ALA A 41 7.09 3.17 30.54
C ALA A 41 8.34 3.12 29.64
N LEU A 42 8.63 4.17 28.89
CA LEU A 42 9.84 4.27 28.07
C LEU A 42 11.05 4.49 28.97
N GLU A 43 11.90 3.48 29.11
CA GLU A 43 13.06 3.51 29.99
C GLU A 43 14.25 4.25 29.38
N ARG A 44 14.41 4.13 28.06
CA ARG A 44 15.52 4.77 27.31
C ARG A 44 15.07 5.28 25.95
N LEU A 45 15.43 6.51 25.67
CA LEU A 45 15.46 7.08 24.33
C LEU A 45 16.92 7.29 23.94
N ILE A 46 17.36 6.59 22.90
CA ILE A 46 18.75 6.62 22.43
C ILE A 46 18.79 7.37 21.10
N ALA A 47 19.43 8.53 21.09
CA ALA A 47 19.64 9.28 19.86
C ALA A 47 20.72 8.60 19.02
N ILE A 48 20.42 8.30 17.76
CA ILE A 48 21.37 7.72 16.80
C ILE A 48 22.54 8.67 16.62
N GLY A 49 23.77 8.14 16.69
CA GLY A 49 25.01 8.94 16.61
C GLY A 49 25.42 9.63 17.94
N SER A 50 24.65 9.43 19.03
CA SER A 50 25.03 9.93 20.35
C SER A 50 26.11 9.05 21.00
N ALA A 51 26.75 9.55 22.06
CA ALA A 51 27.70 8.75 22.86
C ALA A 51 27.06 7.48 23.43
N ASP A 52 25.79 7.53 23.85
CA ASP A 52 25.05 6.35 24.32
C ASP A 52 24.81 5.34 23.21
N TYR A 53 24.55 5.82 21.98
CA TYR A 53 24.41 4.95 20.80
C TYR A 53 25.75 4.28 20.47
N GLU A 54 26.84 5.04 20.40
CA GLU A 54 28.20 4.51 20.11
C GLU A 54 28.68 3.53 21.21
N ALA A 55 28.31 3.76 22.46
CA ALA A 55 28.64 2.86 23.56
C ALA A 55 28.06 1.45 23.40
N LEU A 56 26.96 1.29 22.66
CA LEU A 56 26.35 -0.03 22.41
C LEU A 56 27.27 -0.94 21.59
N PHE A 57 28.12 -0.38 20.73
CA PHE A 57 29.05 -1.15 19.90
C PHE A 57 30.30 -1.62 20.66
N ASN A 58 30.52 -1.09 21.86
CA ASN A 58 31.62 -1.51 22.73
C ASN A 58 31.22 -2.63 23.70
N ALA A 59 29.96 -3.05 23.71
CA ALA A 59 29.49 -4.14 24.54
C ALA A 59 29.86 -5.51 23.96
N ASP A 60 30.12 -6.47 24.82
CA ASP A 60 30.33 -7.85 24.37
C ASP A 60 29.08 -8.43 23.71
N PRO A 61 29.25 -9.19 22.63
CA PRO A 61 28.12 -9.84 21.95
C PRO A 61 27.36 -10.76 22.91
N ILE A 62 26.06 -10.62 22.95
CA ILE A 62 25.20 -11.54 23.72
C ILE A 62 24.64 -12.63 22.82
N LYS A 63 24.29 -13.77 23.39
CA LYS A 63 23.59 -14.84 22.65
C LYS A 63 22.22 -14.33 22.20
N SER A 64 21.82 -14.75 21.00
CA SER A 64 20.45 -14.51 20.52
C SER A 64 19.42 -15.06 21.49
N TRP A 65 18.38 -14.29 21.76
CA TRP A 65 17.26 -14.76 22.55
C TRP A 65 16.55 -15.91 21.82
N PRO A 66 16.24 -17.04 22.50
CA PRO A 66 15.51 -18.13 21.88
C PRO A 66 14.08 -17.70 21.58
N CYS A 67 13.68 -17.78 20.31
CA CYS A 67 12.34 -17.44 19.84
C CYS A 67 11.65 -18.69 19.31
N GLN A 68 10.34 -18.76 19.51
CA GLN A 68 9.46 -19.73 18.85
C GLN A 68 8.87 -19.11 17.56
N SER A 69 8.47 -19.95 16.64
CA SER A 69 7.93 -19.47 15.34
C SER A 69 6.69 -18.58 15.49
N ASN A 70 5.87 -18.84 16.51
CA ASN A 70 4.66 -18.06 16.77
C ASN A 70 4.87 -16.86 17.71
N ASP A 71 6.10 -16.63 18.18
CA ASP A 71 6.39 -15.44 18.99
C ASP A 71 6.23 -14.18 18.15
N LEU A 72 5.83 -13.09 18.83
CA LEU A 72 5.74 -11.76 18.23
C LEU A 72 7.13 -11.32 17.75
N ALA A 73 7.28 -11.07 16.46
CA ALA A 73 8.50 -10.54 15.87
C ALA A 73 8.39 -9.02 15.57
N TRP A 74 7.24 -8.57 15.10
CA TRP A 74 7.03 -7.19 14.68
C TRP A 74 5.59 -6.76 14.97
N LEU A 75 5.42 -5.59 15.56
CA LEU A 75 4.14 -4.88 15.58
C LEU A 75 4.09 -3.93 14.39
N PHE A 76 3.19 -4.19 13.47
CA PHE A 76 2.99 -3.38 12.28
C PHE A 76 1.79 -2.45 12.49
N TYR A 77 2.06 -1.16 12.69
CA TYR A 77 1.01 -0.19 12.93
C TYR A 77 0.37 0.29 11.63
N THR A 78 -0.95 0.07 11.53
CA THR A 78 -1.77 0.53 10.41
C THR A 78 -2.66 1.69 10.86
N SER A 79 -2.94 2.62 9.95
CA SER A 79 -3.93 3.67 10.19
C SER A 79 -5.33 3.04 10.27
N GLY A 80 -5.85 2.91 11.50
CA GLY A 80 -7.20 2.38 11.70
C GLY A 80 -8.27 3.30 11.12
N THR A 81 -9.38 2.71 10.68
CA THR A 81 -10.59 3.44 10.25
C THR A 81 -11.27 4.21 11.38
N THR A 82 -10.87 3.96 12.62
CA THR A 82 -11.43 4.53 13.87
C THR A 82 -10.57 5.63 14.50
N GLY A 83 -9.58 6.16 13.78
CA GLY A 83 -8.77 7.31 14.19
C GLY A 83 -7.47 6.98 14.93
N ARG A 84 -7.34 5.86 15.65
CA ARG A 84 -6.08 5.47 16.31
C ARG A 84 -5.40 4.32 15.57
N PRO A 85 -4.05 4.35 15.40
CA PRO A 85 -3.31 3.25 14.79
C PRO A 85 -3.50 1.94 15.55
N LYS A 86 -3.64 0.82 14.81
CA LYS A 86 -3.70 -0.53 15.36
C LYS A 86 -2.41 -1.27 15.05
N GLY A 87 -1.84 -1.98 16.02
CA GLY A 87 -0.65 -2.79 15.81
C GLY A 87 -1.02 -4.22 15.39
N ALA A 88 -0.92 -4.54 14.12
CA ALA A 88 -1.06 -5.93 13.67
C ALA A 88 0.14 -6.74 14.17
N ILE A 89 -0.12 -7.93 14.70
CA ILE A 89 0.90 -8.85 15.20
C ILE A 89 1.49 -9.59 14.01
N LEU A 90 2.79 -9.44 13.78
CA LEU A 90 3.53 -10.27 12.84
C LEU A 90 4.44 -11.21 13.62
N THR A 91 4.29 -12.51 13.42
CA THR A 91 5.10 -13.53 14.07
C THR A 91 6.38 -13.82 13.28
N HIS A 92 7.34 -14.49 13.89
CA HIS A 92 8.53 -14.98 13.18
C HIS A 92 8.16 -15.90 12.02
N HIS A 93 7.14 -16.76 12.21
CA HIS A 93 6.62 -17.63 11.14
C HIS A 93 6.08 -16.84 9.96
N MET A 94 5.24 -15.83 10.20
CA MET A 94 4.69 -14.98 9.14
C MET A 94 5.77 -14.29 8.33
N LEU A 95 6.78 -13.71 8.99
CA LEU A 95 7.88 -13.02 8.30
C LEU A 95 8.73 -13.99 7.45
N ALA A 96 8.95 -15.20 7.96
CA ALA A 96 9.64 -16.24 7.20
C ALA A 96 8.81 -16.71 5.99
N ALA A 97 7.52 -17.02 6.18
CA ALA A 97 6.61 -17.43 5.12
C ALA A 97 6.48 -16.36 4.02
N THR A 98 6.29 -15.09 4.42
CA THR A 98 6.26 -13.94 3.49
C THR A 98 7.56 -13.81 2.70
N SER A 99 8.72 -13.99 3.36
CA SER A 99 10.02 -13.92 2.69
C SER A 99 10.22 -15.06 1.69
N CYS A 100 9.76 -16.26 2.02
CA CYS A 100 9.79 -17.41 1.12
C CYS A 100 8.85 -17.22 -0.09
N ALA A 101 7.63 -16.75 0.15
CA ALA A 101 6.66 -16.46 -0.90
C ALA A 101 7.19 -15.40 -1.87
N TYR A 102 7.77 -14.31 -1.36
CA TYR A 102 8.40 -13.28 -2.19
C TYR A 102 9.50 -13.87 -3.08
N ALA A 103 10.44 -14.63 -2.48
CA ALA A 103 11.56 -15.20 -3.22
C ALA A 103 11.14 -16.28 -4.22
N GLY A 104 10.02 -16.97 -3.98
CA GLY A 104 9.51 -18.04 -4.85
C GLY A 104 8.63 -17.55 -5.99
N GLU A 105 7.84 -16.49 -5.76
CA GLU A 105 6.77 -16.12 -6.68
C GLU A 105 6.90 -14.71 -7.27
N VAL A 106 7.70 -13.83 -6.64
CA VAL A 106 7.87 -12.44 -7.12
C VAL A 106 9.26 -12.25 -7.72
N ASP A 107 10.31 -12.47 -6.92
CA ASP A 107 11.68 -12.19 -7.33
C ASP A 107 12.68 -13.09 -6.59
N PRO A 108 13.27 -14.11 -7.24
CA PRO A 108 14.27 -14.96 -6.62
C PRO A 108 15.55 -14.15 -6.33
N ILE A 109 15.85 -13.96 -5.04
CA ILE A 109 16.98 -13.17 -4.58
C ILE A 109 18.25 -14.03 -4.58
N THR A 110 19.35 -13.46 -5.07
CA THR A 110 20.68 -14.06 -5.04
C THR A 110 21.67 -13.14 -4.30
N PRO A 111 22.79 -13.68 -3.76
CA PRO A 111 23.80 -12.87 -3.08
C PRO A 111 24.25 -11.66 -3.92
N GLY A 112 24.29 -10.49 -3.29
CA GLY A 112 24.65 -9.24 -3.94
C GLY A 112 23.52 -8.55 -4.71
N ASP A 113 22.30 -9.10 -4.74
CA ASP A 113 21.14 -8.34 -5.18
C ASP A 113 20.84 -7.20 -4.19
N VAL A 114 20.35 -6.10 -4.72
CA VAL A 114 20.19 -4.87 -3.95
C VAL A 114 18.71 -4.60 -3.69
N LEU A 115 18.39 -4.21 -2.46
CA LEU A 115 17.08 -3.64 -2.10
C LEU A 115 17.26 -2.16 -1.79
N LEU A 116 16.62 -1.30 -2.57
CA LEU A 116 16.60 0.15 -2.36
C LEU A 116 15.38 0.56 -1.53
N HIS A 117 15.63 1.19 -0.38
CA HIS A 117 14.60 1.66 0.54
C HIS A 117 14.19 3.10 0.27
N ALA A 118 13.68 3.40 -0.93
CA ALA A 118 13.14 4.71 -1.26
C ALA A 118 11.73 4.97 -0.65
N ALA A 119 11.00 3.91 -0.32
CA ALA A 119 9.78 3.98 0.47
C ALA A 119 10.10 3.76 1.96
N PRO A 120 9.25 4.24 2.90
CA PRO A 120 9.50 4.11 4.33
C PRO A 120 9.69 2.66 4.78
N MET A 121 10.81 2.42 5.50
CA MET A 121 11.14 1.10 6.06
C MET A 121 10.19 0.65 7.18
N SER A 122 9.49 1.59 7.80
CA SER A 122 8.42 1.30 8.78
C SER A 122 7.15 0.74 8.15
N HIS A 123 7.09 0.65 6.82
CA HIS A 123 5.94 0.18 6.05
C HIS A 123 6.37 -0.82 4.98
N GLY A 124 5.80 -0.74 3.77
CA GLY A 124 6.01 -1.72 2.69
C GLY A 124 7.48 -2.06 2.42
N SER A 125 8.37 -1.06 2.31
CA SER A 125 9.76 -1.30 1.96
C SER A 125 10.52 -2.16 2.98
N GLY A 126 10.29 -1.95 4.28
CA GLY A 126 10.98 -2.71 5.32
C GLY A 126 10.64 -4.20 5.37
N LEU A 127 9.47 -4.59 4.88
CA LEU A 127 9.05 -5.99 4.84
C LEU A 127 9.93 -6.82 3.88
N TYR A 128 10.43 -6.23 2.80
CA TYR A 128 11.31 -6.91 1.84
C TYR A 128 12.75 -7.08 2.35
N MET A 129 13.14 -6.32 3.39
CA MET A 129 14.47 -6.40 3.98
C MET A 129 14.80 -7.82 4.45
N MET A 130 13.83 -8.50 5.09
CA MET A 130 14.04 -9.85 5.63
C MET A 130 14.42 -10.86 4.55
N ALA A 131 13.75 -10.84 3.41
CA ALA A 131 14.04 -11.72 2.29
C ALA A 131 15.45 -11.46 1.72
N HIS A 132 15.86 -10.18 1.59
CA HIS A 132 17.18 -9.82 1.08
C HIS A 132 18.29 -10.16 2.06
N VAL A 133 18.13 -9.86 3.35
CA VAL A 133 19.12 -10.23 4.39
C VAL A 133 19.32 -11.73 4.44
N ALA A 134 18.25 -12.51 4.40
CA ALA A 134 18.31 -13.98 4.42
C ALA A 134 19.06 -14.58 3.22
N ARG A 135 19.20 -13.84 2.14
CA ARG A 135 19.88 -14.23 0.91
C ARG A 135 21.19 -13.47 0.64
N LEU A 136 21.75 -12.81 1.65
CA LEU A 136 22.96 -12.00 1.56
C LEU A 136 22.85 -10.86 0.52
N GLY A 137 21.64 -10.29 0.42
CA GLY A 137 21.39 -9.09 -0.38
C GLY A 137 21.86 -7.83 0.33
N VAL A 138 22.10 -6.78 -0.45
CA VAL A 138 22.52 -5.46 0.03
C VAL A 138 21.28 -4.60 0.25
N ASN A 139 21.21 -3.89 1.38
CA ASN A 139 20.15 -2.91 1.64
C ASN A 139 20.74 -1.50 1.48
N VAL A 140 20.17 -0.70 0.58
CA VAL A 140 20.59 0.68 0.28
C VAL A 140 19.51 1.64 0.76
N VAL A 141 19.90 2.63 1.54
CA VAL A 141 19.02 3.72 2.01
C VAL A 141 19.46 5.00 1.30
N PRO A 142 18.54 5.75 0.65
CA PRO A 142 18.87 7.04 0.03
C PRO A 142 19.37 8.07 1.06
N GLU A 143 20.31 8.92 0.68
CA GLU A 143 20.84 9.98 1.56
C GLU A 143 19.76 10.98 1.95
N SER A 144 18.80 11.29 1.04
CA SER A 144 17.67 12.16 1.28
C SER A 144 16.72 11.64 2.39
N SER A 145 16.89 10.38 2.82
CA SER A 145 15.98 9.71 3.78
C SER A 145 14.51 9.73 3.36
N SER A 146 14.24 9.99 2.08
CA SER A 146 12.89 10.12 1.51
C SER A 146 12.90 9.69 0.04
N PHE A 147 11.72 9.68 -0.58
CA PHE A 147 11.63 9.43 -2.01
C PHE A 147 11.94 10.70 -2.81
N ASP A 148 13.05 10.71 -3.50
CA ASP A 148 13.38 11.64 -4.57
C ASP A 148 13.61 10.86 -5.88
N ALA A 149 12.85 11.20 -6.94
CA ALA A 149 12.88 10.43 -8.18
C ALA A 149 14.23 10.49 -8.88
N LYS A 150 14.92 11.64 -8.85
CA LYS A 150 16.23 11.81 -9.46
C LYS A 150 17.29 11.02 -8.72
N GLU A 151 17.29 11.07 -7.39
CA GLU A 151 18.20 10.27 -6.56
C GLU A 151 18.01 8.77 -6.80
N VAL A 152 16.75 8.30 -6.83
CA VAL A 152 16.43 6.89 -7.10
C VAL A 152 16.97 6.45 -8.45
N LEU A 153 16.82 7.25 -9.52
CA LEU A 153 17.37 6.93 -10.84
C LEU A 153 18.90 6.88 -10.84
N CYS A 154 19.57 7.80 -10.13
CA CYS A 154 21.01 7.75 -9.94
C CYS A 154 21.45 6.50 -9.15
N LEU A 155 20.66 6.10 -8.12
CA LEU A 155 20.97 4.91 -7.33
C LEU A 155 20.78 3.61 -8.12
N PHE A 156 19.86 3.54 -9.08
CA PHE A 156 19.79 2.40 -10.01
C PHE A 156 21.10 2.26 -10.82
N ASP A 157 21.68 3.38 -11.27
CA ASP A 157 22.95 3.33 -11.99
C ASP A 157 24.13 2.94 -11.10
N ALA A 158 24.15 3.44 -9.86
CA ALA A 158 25.21 3.14 -8.90
C ALA A 158 25.17 1.70 -8.36
N TRP A 159 23.97 1.11 -8.30
CA TRP A 159 23.72 -0.21 -7.72
C TRP A 159 22.98 -1.12 -8.72
N PRO A 160 23.69 -1.82 -9.60
CA PRO A 160 23.08 -2.79 -10.52
C PRO A 160 22.32 -3.91 -9.76
N ARG A 161 21.31 -4.48 -10.41
CA ARG A 161 20.47 -5.55 -9.85
C ARG A 161 19.60 -5.08 -8.67
N THR A 162 19.16 -3.82 -8.73
CA THR A 162 18.35 -3.20 -7.68
C THR A 162 16.87 -3.55 -7.82
N SER A 163 16.32 -4.02 -6.72
CA SER A 163 14.88 -4.12 -6.51
C SER A 163 14.41 -3.03 -5.54
N MET A 164 13.17 -2.56 -5.68
CA MET A 164 12.57 -1.62 -4.74
C MET A 164 11.06 -1.79 -4.67
N PHE A 165 10.49 -1.51 -3.49
CA PHE A 165 9.06 -1.30 -3.35
C PHE A 165 8.69 0.14 -3.68
N ALA A 166 7.63 0.34 -4.47
CA ALA A 166 7.11 1.64 -4.83
C ALA A 166 5.58 1.70 -4.72
N ALA A 167 5.06 2.73 -4.08
CA ALA A 167 3.64 3.06 -4.25
C ALA A 167 3.39 3.56 -5.68
N PRO A 168 2.18 3.44 -6.24
CA PRO A 168 1.85 3.92 -7.59
C PRO A 168 2.23 5.39 -7.84
N THR A 169 2.05 6.26 -6.84
CA THR A 169 2.47 7.66 -6.90
C THR A 169 3.98 7.84 -7.04
N MET A 170 4.78 6.95 -6.45
CA MET A 170 6.24 6.96 -6.62
C MET A 170 6.61 6.53 -8.03
N VAL A 171 5.97 5.47 -8.56
CA VAL A 171 6.16 5.02 -9.95
C VAL A 171 5.83 6.16 -10.92
N LYS A 172 4.72 6.86 -10.71
CA LYS A 172 4.34 8.01 -11.54
C LYS A 172 5.39 9.11 -11.54
N ARG A 173 5.92 9.47 -10.37
CA ARG A 173 7.02 10.44 -10.26
C ARG A 173 8.31 9.98 -10.92
N LEU A 174 8.60 8.66 -10.92
CA LEU A 174 9.72 8.11 -11.71
C LEU A 174 9.47 8.27 -13.20
N ILE A 175 8.24 8.02 -13.69
CA ILE A 175 7.86 8.19 -15.10
C ILE A 175 8.00 9.65 -15.53
N GLU A 176 7.60 10.59 -14.70
CA GLU A 176 7.59 12.03 -14.99
C GLU A 176 8.98 12.69 -14.84
N CYS A 177 9.94 12.03 -14.20
CA CYS A 177 11.28 12.57 -13.98
C CYS A 177 12.07 12.62 -15.29
N GLU A 178 12.67 13.76 -15.62
CA GLU A 178 13.45 13.96 -16.86
C GLU A 178 14.78 13.21 -16.85
N SER A 179 15.32 12.88 -15.66
CA SER A 179 16.56 12.11 -15.52
C SER A 179 16.39 10.72 -16.11
N GLN A 180 17.49 10.21 -16.68
CA GLN A 180 17.54 8.85 -17.23
C GLN A 180 18.36 7.95 -16.30
N CYS A 181 18.16 6.66 -16.42
CA CYS A 181 19.01 5.62 -15.83
C CYS A 181 19.12 4.43 -16.78
N ASN A 182 20.11 3.59 -16.56
CA ASN A 182 20.17 2.31 -17.26
C ASN A 182 19.13 1.34 -16.65
N SER A 183 18.02 1.14 -17.36
CA SER A 183 16.95 0.25 -16.90
C SER A 183 17.42 -1.21 -16.76
N ASP A 184 18.52 -1.64 -17.39
CA ASP A 184 19.07 -2.99 -17.20
C ASP A 184 19.64 -3.22 -15.80
N HIS A 185 19.97 -2.15 -15.08
CA HIS A 185 20.34 -2.21 -13.68
C HIS A 185 19.17 -2.43 -12.73
N ILE A 186 17.95 -2.17 -13.20
CA ILE A 186 16.75 -2.41 -12.42
C ILE A 186 16.38 -3.88 -12.51
N ARG A 187 16.39 -4.56 -11.36
CA ARG A 187 15.94 -5.94 -11.27
C ARG A 187 14.42 -6.03 -11.19
N THR A 188 13.82 -5.35 -10.20
CA THR A 188 12.37 -5.39 -10.01
C THR A 188 11.89 -4.13 -9.28
N ILE A 189 10.90 -3.45 -9.84
CA ILE A 189 10.08 -2.47 -9.13
C ILE A 189 8.78 -3.16 -8.75
N ILE A 190 8.58 -3.36 -7.44
CA ILE A 190 7.38 -3.98 -6.91
C ILE A 190 6.39 -2.86 -6.58
N TRP A 191 5.29 -2.75 -7.29
CA TRP A 191 4.27 -1.80 -6.92
C TRP A 191 3.15 -2.42 -6.09
N GLY A 192 2.63 -1.64 -5.16
CA GLY A 192 1.55 -2.06 -4.28
C GLY A 192 1.15 -0.96 -3.29
N GLY A 193 0.28 -1.32 -2.34
CA GLY A 193 -0.20 -0.42 -1.29
C GLY A 193 -1.31 0.54 -1.71
N ALA A 194 -1.54 0.71 -3.02
CA ALA A 194 -2.67 1.44 -3.61
C ALA A 194 -2.96 0.90 -5.02
N PRO A 195 -4.10 1.23 -5.62
CA PRO A 195 -4.38 0.85 -7.01
C PRO A 195 -3.36 1.43 -7.98
N MET A 196 -2.82 0.58 -8.87
CA MET A 196 -2.06 1.00 -10.04
C MET A 196 -3.04 1.11 -11.21
N TYR A 197 -3.15 2.29 -11.79
CA TYR A 197 -4.00 2.48 -12.96
C TYR A 197 -3.32 1.94 -14.22
N VAL A 198 -4.12 1.39 -15.15
CA VAL A 198 -3.60 0.75 -16.36
C VAL A 198 -2.78 1.71 -17.21
N ALA A 199 -3.20 2.96 -17.32
CA ALA A 199 -2.48 4.00 -18.06
C ALA A 199 -1.08 4.25 -17.48
N ASP A 200 -0.97 4.41 -16.15
CA ASP A 200 0.31 4.61 -15.47
C ASP A 200 1.20 3.36 -15.57
N ALA A 201 0.60 2.16 -15.44
CA ALA A 201 1.33 0.90 -15.60
C ALA A 201 1.93 0.74 -17.00
N ARG A 202 1.17 1.06 -18.05
CA ARG A 202 1.67 1.06 -19.44
C ARG A 202 2.83 2.02 -19.62
N SER A 203 2.70 3.25 -19.15
CA SER A 203 3.76 4.26 -19.22
C SER A 203 5.03 3.84 -18.47
N ALA A 204 4.87 3.18 -17.31
CA ALA A 204 5.98 2.63 -16.55
C ALA A 204 6.74 1.54 -17.33
N ILE A 205 6.00 0.60 -17.92
CA ILE A 205 6.58 -0.49 -18.73
C ILE A 205 7.24 0.06 -19.99
N ASP A 206 6.66 1.10 -20.62
CA ASP A 206 7.25 1.74 -21.81
C ASP A 206 8.59 2.42 -21.47
N ARG A 207 8.70 3.04 -20.28
CA ARG A 207 9.91 3.73 -19.86
C ARG A 207 11.01 2.80 -19.37
N PHE A 208 10.67 1.82 -18.52
CA PHE A 208 11.64 1.00 -17.78
C PHE A 208 11.76 -0.45 -18.28
N GLY A 209 10.91 -0.83 -19.24
CA GLY A 209 10.84 -2.21 -19.72
C GLY A 209 10.10 -3.15 -18.74
N PRO A 210 10.24 -4.48 -18.91
CA PRO A 210 9.52 -5.51 -18.15
C PRO A 210 10.15 -5.74 -16.76
N ARG A 211 10.25 -4.70 -15.95
CA ARG A 211 10.91 -4.69 -14.64
C ARG A 211 9.93 -4.66 -13.48
N PHE A 212 8.65 -4.86 -13.71
CA PHE A 212 7.62 -4.65 -12.71
C PHE A 212 6.98 -5.94 -12.24
N ALA A 213 6.67 -6.00 -10.94
CA ALA A 213 5.77 -6.97 -10.35
C ALA A 213 4.73 -6.22 -9.51
N GLN A 214 3.52 -6.74 -9.45
CA GLN A 214 2.49 -6.19 -8.58
C GLN A 214 2.26 -7.11 -7.40
N ILE A 215 2.00 -6.52 -6.23
CA ILE A 215 1.52 -7.24 -5.06
C ILE A 215 0.28 -6.56 -4.47
N TYR A 216 -0.58 -7.37 -3.91
CA TYR A 216 -1.65 -6.93 -3.03
C TYR A 216 -1.48 -7.58 -1.67
N GLY A 217 -1.56 -6.77 -0.63
CA GLY A 217 -1.49 -7.16 0.77
C GLY A 217 -1.88 -6.01 1.67
N GLN A 218 -2.01 -6.30 2.94
CA GLN A 218 -2.35 -5.34 4.00
C GLN A 218 -1.36 -5.50 5.15
N GLY A 219 -1.43 -4.66 6.19
CA GLY A 219 -0.64 -4.84 7.39
C GLY A 219 -0.94 -6.16 8.12
N GLU A 220 -2.15 -6.64 7.96
CA GLU A 220 -2.70 -7.88 8.52
C GLU A 220 -2.31 -9.14 7.73
N SER A 221 -1.94 -9.00 6.47
CA SER A 221 -1.34 -10.01 5.59
C SER A 221 -0.30 -9.33 4.70
N PRO A 222 0.92 -9.11 5.23
CA PRO A 222 1.90 -8.24 4.60
C PRO A 222 2.39 -8.79 3.26
N MET A 223 2.23 -8.02 2.19
CA MET A 223 2.69 -8.29 0.81
C MET A 223 2.10 -9.51 0.10
N THR A 224 1.38 -10.41 0.77
CA THR A 224 1.19 -11.79 0.32
C THR A 224 -0.26 -12.24 0.23
N ILE A 225 -1.18 -11.39 -0.25
CA ILE A 225 -2.53 -11.85 -0.60
C ILE A 225 -2.52 -12.32 -2.07
N THR A 226 -2.18 -11.43 -3.03
CA THR A 226 -2.06 -11.81 -4.44
C THR A 226 -0.83 -11.15 -5.09
N THR A 227 -0.38 -11.72 -6.21
CA THR A 227 0.70 -11.18 -7.02
C THR A 227 0.41 -11.30 -8.51
N LEU A 228 0.85 -10.30 -9.28
CA LEU A 228 0.97 -10.36 -10.74
C LEU A 228 2.46 -10.32 -11.08
N SER A 229 2.94 -11.40 -11.66
CA SER A 229 4.37 -11.62 -11.91
C SER A 229 4.94 -10.69 -12.99
N LYS A 230 6.26 -10.54 -13.00
CA LYS A 230 6.98 -9.82 -14.07
C LYS A 230 6.69 -10.40 -15.46
N GLN A 231 6.57 -11.72 -15.55
CA GLN A 231 6.29 -12.39 -16.82
C GLN A 231 4.91 -12.05 -17.35
N GLU A 232 3.90 -12.08 -16.49
CA GLU A 232 2.52 -11.73 -16.87
C GLU A 232 2.38 -10.24 -17.25
N ILE A 233 3.10 -9.35 -16.54
CA ILE A 233 3.14 -7.92 -16.88
C ILE A 233 3.87 -7.67 -18.21
N ALA A 234 4.89 -8.46 -18.52
CA ALA A 234 5.69 -8.34 -19.73
C ALA A 234 5.00 -8.92 -20.98
N ASP A 235 4.07 -9.83 -20.83
CA ASP A 235 3.41 -10.57 -21.93
C ASP A 235 2.35 -9.73 -22.65
N ARG A 236 2.81 -8.68 -23.35
CA ARG A 236 1.95 -7.71 -24.05
C ARG A 236 1.13 -8.31 -25.20
N ASP A 237 1.57 -9.42 -25.74
CA ASP A 237 0.90 -10.11 -26.85
C ASP A 237 -0.28 -10.97 -26.40
N HIS A 238 -0.42 -11.17 -25.09
CA HIS A 238 -1.53 -11.93 -24.53
C HIS A 238 -2.87 -11.19 -24.77
N PRO A 239 -3.91 -11.83 -25.32
CA PRO A 239 -5.17 -11.19 -25.67
C PRO A 239 -5.88 -10.51 -24.49
N ARG A 240 -5.63 -11.00 -23.26
CA ARG A 240 -6.17 -10.42 -22.02
C ARG A 240 -5.12 -9.65 -21.21
N TRP A 241 -4.04 -9.17 -21.85
CA TRP A 241 -2.99 -8.48 -21.13
C TRP A 241 -3.48 -7.24 -20.37
N ALA A 242 -4.38 -6.46 -20.98
CA ALA A 242 -4.94 -5.27 -20.34
C ALA A 242 -5.78 -5.62 -19.09
N ASP A 243 -6.58 -6.71 -19.14
CA ASP A 243 -7.37 -7.19 -18.01
C ASP A 243 -6.45 -7.66 -16.87
N ARG A 244 -5.39 -8.43 -17.20
CA ARG A 244 -4.40 -8.88 -16.23
C ARG A 244 -3.68 -7.70 -15.58
N LEU A 245 -3.29 -6.69 -16.35
CA LEU A 245 -2.64 -5.48 -15.86
C LEU A 245 -3.55 -4.66 -14.94
N ALA A 246 -4.87 -4.69 -15.15
CA ALA A 246 -5.87 -4.07 -14.29
C ALA A 246 -6.14 -4.86 -13.00
N SER A 247 -5.73 -6.14 -12.94
CA SER A 247 -5.95 -7.02 -11.79
C SER A 247 -4.90 -6.81 -10.70
N ALA A 248 -5.14 -7.35 -9.52
CA ALA A 248 -4.16 -7.51 -8.45
C ALA A 248 -3.39 -8.85 -8.56
N GLY A 249 -3.58 -9.60 -9.65
CA GLY A 249 -2.96 -10.90 -9.87
C GLY A 249 -3.70 -12.07 -9.23
N ARG A 250 -2.97 -13.15 -8.94
CA ARG A 250 -3.50 -14.39 -8.39
C ARG A 250 -3.00 -14.62 -6.96
N PRO A 251 -3.73 -15.41 -6.12
CA PRO A 251 -3.30 -15.74 -4.77
C PRO A 251 -1.89 -16.32 -4.73
N PHE A 252 -1.10 -15.94 -3.70
CA PHE A 252 0.14 -16.65 -3.38
C PHE A 252 -0.16 -18.06 -2.92
N ALA A 253 0.77 -18.99 -3.12
CA ALA A 253 0.63 -20.39 -2.73
C ALA A 253 0.49 -20.59 -1.20
N CYS A 254 0.97 -19.64 -0.39
CA CYS A 254 0.91 -19.70 1.08
C CYS A 254 -0.39 -19.12 1.68
N VAL A 255 -1.35 -18.70 0.85
CA VAL A 255 -2.60 -18.08 1.29
C VAL A 255 -3.78 -18.55 0.47
N GLU A 256 -4.89 -18.84 1.15
CA GLU A 256 -6.17 -19.04 0.48
C GLU A 256 -6.89 -17.70 0.39
N VAL A 257 -7.44 -17.39 -0.77
CA VAL A 257 -8.18 -16.15 -1.03
C VAL A 257 -9.51 -16.50 -1.66
N MET A 258 -10.58 -15.89 -1.16
CA MET A 258 -11.91 -15.99 -1.78
C MET A 258 -12.57 -14.62 -1.86
N VAL A 259 -13.48 -14.48 -2.80
CA VAL A 259 -14.46 -13.40 -2.82
C VAL A 259 -15.75 -13.95 -2.26
N ALA A 260 -16.31 -13.32 -1.25
CA ALA A 260 -17.44 -13.85 -0.48
C ALA A 260 -18.62 -12.90 -0.46
N GLY A 261 -19.82 -13.47 -0.38
CA GLY A 261 -21.08 -12.79 -0.08
C GLY A 261 -21.23 -12.45 1.41
N GLY A 262 -22.36 -11.87 1.77
CA GLY A 262 -22.65 -11.47 3.16
C GLY A 262 -22.73 -12.62 4.17
N ASP A 263 -22.84 -13.84 3.72
CA ASP A 263 -22.88 -15.08 4.52
C ASP A 263 -21.49 -15.77 4.65
N ASN A 264 -20.44 -15.11 4.17
CA ASN A 264 -19.06 -15.65 4.07
C ASN A 264 -18.95 -16.91 3.20
N GLN A 265 -19.89 -17.13 2.26
CA GLN A 265 -19.76 -18.19 1.28
C GLN A 265 -19.05 -17.67 0.02
N PRO A 266 -18.17 -18.50 -0.59
CA PRO A 266 -17.48 -18.12 -1.80
C PRO A 266 -18.45 -17.85 -2.94
N LEU A 267 -18.21 -16.76 -3.65
CA LEU A 267 -18.96 -16.38 -4.84
C LEU A 267 -18.33 -16.98 -6.10
N PRO A 268 -19.14 -17.32 -7.12
CA PRO A 268 -18.63 -17.72 -8.43
C PRO A 268 -17.75 -16.66 -9.09
N ALA A 269 -16.88 -17.08 -10.01
CA ALA A 269 -16.11 -16.15 -10.83
C ALA A 269 -17.05 -15.19 -11.59
N GLY A 270 -16.69 -13.90 -11.61
CA GLY A 270 -17.49 -12.82 -12.18
C GLY A 270 -18.41 -12.13 -11.18
N GLU A 271 -18.64 -12.69 -10.00
CA GLU A 271 -19.43 -12.05 -8.96
C GLU A 271 -18.57 -11.21 -8.01
N THR A 272 -19.11 -10.07 -7.61
CA THR A 272 -18.41 -9.11 -6.75
C THR A 272 -18.79 -9.28 -5.28
N GLY A 273 -17.79 -9.35 -4.39
CA GLY A 273 -17.99 -9.48 -2.96
C GLY A 273 -16.77 -9.01 -2.16
N GLU A 274 -16.79 -9.24 -0.84
CA GLU A 274 -15.64 -8.95 0.01
C GLU A 274 -14.50 -9.95 -0.23
N VAL A 275 -13.26 -9.45 -0.30
CA VAL A 275 -12.08 -10.30 -0.39
C VAL A 275 -11.73 -10.80 1.02
N LEU A 276 -11.71 -12.11 1.18
CA LEU A 276 -11.30 -12.78 2.41
C LEU A 276 -10.03 -13.58 2.17
N CYS A 277 -9.13 -13.64 3.15
CA CYS A 277 -7.94 -14.47 3.05
C CYS A 277 -7.62 -15.19 4.36
N ARG A 278 -6.94 -16.35 4.26
CA ARG A 278 -6.40 -17.10 5.40
C ARG A 278 -5.12 -17.84 5.00
N GLY A 279 -4.25 -18.08 5.95
CA GLY A 279 -3.00 -18.81 5.72
C GLY A 279 -1.89 -18.36 6.63
N ASP A 280 -0.69 -18.87 6.39
CA ASP A 280 0.51 -18.68 7.22
C ASP A 280 1.00 -17.24 7.34
N VAL A 281 0.56 -16.38 6.43
CA VAL A 281 0.94 -14.97 6.35
C VAL A 281 -0.09 -14.02 6.95
N VAL A 282 -1.19 -14.56 7.52
CA VAL A 282 -2.27 -13.75 8.10
C VAL A 282 -2.05 -13.57 9.60
N THR A 283 -2.17 -12.33 10.06
CA THR A 283 -2.01 -11.96 11.47
C THR A 283 -2.92 -12.80 12.39
N PRO A 284 -2.45 -13.19 13.58
CA PRO A 284 -3.34 -13.76 14.60
C PRO A 284 -4.24 -12.70 15.27
N GLY A 285 -4.03 -11.40 14.99
CA GLY A 285 -4.85 -10.31 15.53
C GLY A 285 -4.08 -9.02 15.77
N TYR A 286 -4.73 -8.09 16.44
CA TYR A 286 -4.14 -6.81 16.84
C TYR A 286 -3.67 -6.84 18.28
N TRP A 287 -2.49 -6.31 18.51
CA TRP A 287 -1.89 -6.19 19.83
C TRP A 287 -2.80 -5.43 20.80
N ARG A 288 -3.07 -6.01 21.96
CA ARG A 288 -3.94 -5.43 23.02
C ARG A 288 -5.28 -4.90 22.51
N ASN A 289 -5.81 -5.49 21.44
CA ASN A 289 -7.09 -5.07 20.89
C ASN A 289 -7.93 -6.28 20.42
N PRO A 290 -8.45 -7.07 21.40
CA PRO A 290 -9.22 -8.28 21.10
C PRO A 290 -10.54 -7.98 20.35
N GLU A 291 -11.16 -6.82 20.60
CA GLU A 291 -12.40 -6.43 19.92
C GLU A 291 -12.16 -6.22 18.42
N ALA A 292 -11.14 -5.43 18.07
CA ALA A 292 -10.76 -5.23 16.66
C ALA A 292 -10.32 -6.55 16.01
N SER A 293 -9.61 -7.42 16.75
CA SER A 293 -9.22 -8.74 16.25
C SER A 293 -10.44 -9.59 15.92
N ALA A 294 -11.41 -9.69 16.82
CA ALA A 294 -12.65 -10.44 16.61
C ALA A 294 -13.51 -9.83 15.48
N ALA A 295 -13.48 -8.50 15.32
CA ALA A 295 -14.21 -7.82 14.24
C ALA A 295 -13.60 -8.09 12.84
N THR A 296 -12.29 -8.32 12.77
CA THR A 296 -11.56 -8.47 11.51
C THR A 296 -11.29 -9.94 11.17
N LEU A 297 -11.07 -10.79 12.18
CA LEU A 297 -10.83 -12.23 12.00
C LEU A 297 -12.09 -13.01 12.41
N LYS A 298 -12.86 -13.44 11.42
CA LYS A 298 -14.12 -14.15 11.64
C LYS A 298 -14.09 -15.51 10.96
N SER A 299 -14.51 -16.54 11.68
CA SER A 299 -14.60 -17.91 11.15
C SER A 299 -13.30 -18.41 10.51
N GLY A 300 -12.13 -17.98 11.02
CA GLY A 300 -10.81 -18.34 10.49
C GLY A 300 -10.36 -17.56 9.25
N TRP A 301 -11.09 -16.53 8.85
CA TRP A 301 -10.77 -15.67 7.71
C TRP A 301 -10.48 -14.24 8.14
N LEU A 302 -9.49 -13.63 7.52
CA LEU A 302 -9.27 -12.19 7.56
C LEU A 302 -10.26 -11.51 6.59
N HIS A 303 -11.12 -10.66 7.14
CA HIS A 303 -11.96 -9.75 6.39
C HIS A 303 -11.15 -8.53 6.00
N THR A 304 -10.78 -8.43 4.73
CA THR A 304 -9.86 -7.37 4.26
C THR A 304 -10.52 -6.00 4.22
N GLY A 305 -11.85 -5.96 4.14
CA GLY A 305 -12.62 -4.75 3.87
C GLY A 305 -12.45 -4.24 2.44
N ASP A 306 -11.77 -4.98 1.58
CA ASP A 306 -11.66 -4.69 0.14
C ASP A 306 -12.73 -5.48 -0.61
N VAL A 307 -13.32 -4.86 -1.63
CA VAL A 307 -14.29 -5.48 -2.55
C VAL A 307 -13.57 -5.84 -3.82
N GLY A 308 -13.79 -7.07 -4.30
CA GLY A 308 -13.13 -7.56 -5.51
C GLY A 308 -13.99 -8.57 -6.27
N VAL A 309 -13.44 -9.05 -7.37
CA VAL A 309 -14.02 -10.09 -8.22
C VAL A 309 -12.91 -10.95 -8.78
N PHE A 310 -13.07 -12.28 -8.72
CA PHE A 310 -12.22 -13.20 -9.47
C PHE A 310 -12.76 -13.39 -10.87
N ASP A 311 -11.88 -13.43 -11.84
CA ASP A 311 -12.23 -13.92 -13.17
C ASP A 311 -12.09 -15.46 -13.28
N HIS A 312 -12.45 -16.01 -14.43
CA HIS A 312 -12.39 -17.46 -14.67
C HIS A 312 -10.97 -18.04 -14.75
N GLU A 313 -9.93 -17.19 -14.87
CA GLU A 313 -8.52 -17.58 -14.83
C GLU A 313 -7.90 -17.41 -13.42
N GLY A 314 -8.69 -16.97 -12.43
CA GLY A 314 -8.27 -16.78 -11.05
C GLY A 314 -7.55 -15.48 -10.78
N TYR A 315 -7.67 -14.45 -11.65
CA TYR A 315 -7.16 -13.12 -11.38
C TYR A 315 -8.16 -12.31 -10.56
N LEU A 316 -7.67 -11.73 -9.47
CA LEU A 316 -8.45 -10.86 -8.59
C LEU A 316 -8.40 -9.42 -9.10
N THR A 317 -9.53 -8.84 -9.43
CA THR A 317 -9.65 -7.41 -9.67
C THR A 317 -10.25 -6.73 -8.45
N LEU A 318 -9.49 -5.83 -7.81
CA LEU A 318 -9.98 -5.01 -6.70
C LEU A 318 -10.84 -3.88 -7.26
N LYS A 319 -12.04 -3.73 -6.72
CA LYS A 319 -13.00 -2.70 -7.12
C LYS A 319 -12.86 -1.45 -6.27
N ASP A 320 -12.94 -1.58 -4.95
CA ASP A 320 -12.71 -0.49 -3.98
C ASP A 320 -12.71 -1.04 -2.53
N ARG A 321 -12.60 -0.13 -1.56
CA ARG A 321 -12.92 -0.43 -0.16
C ARG A 321 -14.43 -0.52 0.02
N SER A 322 -14.93 -1.46 0.80
CA SER A 322 -16.37 -1.60 1.08
C SER A 322 -17.01 -0.32 1.62
N LYS A 323 -16.26 0.44 2.44
CA LYS A 323 -16.67 1.74 2.98
C LYS A 323 -16.65 2.91 1.99
N ASP A 324 -16.01 2.74 0.85
CA ASP A 324 -15.86 3.76 -0.19
C ASP A 324 -16.78 3.52 -1.38
N VAL A 325 -17.48 2.37 -1.41
CA VAL A 325 -18.53 2.08 -2.42
C VAL A 325 -19.64 3.11 -2.30
N ILE A 326 -19.99 3.71 -3.42
CA ILE A 326 -21.05 4.73 -3.52
C ILE A 326 -22.38 4.03 -3.80
N ILE A 327 -23.37 4.25 -2.96
CA ILE A 327 -24.71 3.67 -3.14
C ILE A 327 -25.64 4.75 -3.71
N SER A 328 -25.83 4.72 -5.03
CA SER A 328 -26.65 5.70 -5.74
C SER A 328 -27.87 5.04 -6.38
N GLY A 329 -29.06 5.43 -5.95
CA GLY A 329 -30.31 4.89 -6.48
C GLY A 329 -30.43 3.36 -6.30
N GLY A 330 -29.86 2.81 -5.23
CA GLY A 330 -29.81 1.35 -4.96
C GLY A 330 -28.77 0.58 -5.76
N SER A 331 -27.94 1.26 -6.56
CA SER A 331 -26.84 0.64 -7.31
C SER A 331 -25.50 0.91 -6.64
N ASN A 332 -24.66 -0.12 -6.53
CA ASN A 332 -23.29 0.03 -6.09
C ASN A 332 -22.42 0.60 -7.24
N ILE A 333 -21.74 1.70 -6.96
CA ILE A 333 -20.80 2.33 -7.87
C ILE A 333 -19.43 2.29 -7.19
N TYR A 334 -18.46 1.75 -7.90
CA TYR A 334 -17.10 1.62 -7.41
C TYR A 334 -16.28 2.81 -7.91
N PRO A 335 -15.79 3.68 -7.02
CA PRO A 335 -15.00 4.86 -7.37
C PRO A 335 -13.88 4.57 -8.37
N ARG A 336 -13.14 3.47 -8.18
CA ARG A 336 -12.04 3.10 -9.06
C ARG A 336 -12.45 2.94 -10.53
N GLU A 337 -13.62 2.39 -10.80
CA GLU A 337 -14.11 2.21 -12.18
C GLU A 337 -14.30 3.55 -12.89
N VAL A 338 -14.76 4.55 -12.14
CA VAL A 338 -14.93 5.91 -12.65
C VAL A 338 -13.59 6.63 -12.78
N GLU A 339 -12.71 6.45 -11.79
CA GLU A 339 -11.34 7.01 -11.76
C GLU A 339 -10.52 6.50 -12.97
N GLU A 340 -10.58 5.21 -13.31
CA GLU A 340 -9.90 4.62 -14.47
C GLU A 340 -10.30 5.29 -15.77
N VAL A 341 -11.60 5.50 -15.98
CA VAL A 341 -12.10 6.17 -17.19
C VAL A 341 -11.65 7.63 -17.27
N LEU A 342 -11.74 8.35 -16.16
CA LEU A 342 -11.34 9.76 -16.14
C LEU A 342 -9.83 9.94 -16.39
N LEU A 343 -9.00 8.99 -15.97
CA LEU A 343 -7.54 8.98 -16.22
C LEU A 343 -7.14 8.62 -17.66
N GLU A 344 -8.06 8.16 -18.50
CA GLU A 344 -7.82 8.01 -19.94
C GLU A 344 -7.67 9.37 -20.64
N HIS A 345 -8.20 10.43 -20.02
CA HIS A 345 -8.08 11.77 -20.58
C HIS A 345 -6.68 12.35 -20.33
N THR A 346 -5.97 12.70 -21.39
CA THR A 346 -4.54 13.11 -21.35
C THR A 346 -4.24 14.34 -20.49
N LEU A 347 -5.23 15.21 -20.26
CA LEU A 347 -5.09 16.40 -19.43
C LEU A 347 -5.47 16.17 -17.96
N VAL A 348 -5.94 14.97 -17.59
CA VAL A 348 -6.18 14.57 -16.20
C VAL A 348 -4.89 14.00 -15.61
N ARG A 349 -4.34 14.70 -14.61
CA ARG A 349 -3.13 14.25 -13.90
C ARG A 349 -3.45 13.31 -12.75
N GLU A 350 -4.48 13.66 -11.96
CA GLU A 350 -4.95 12.89 -10.83
C GLU A 350 -6.46 13.01 -10.70
N VAL A 351 -7.10 11.97 -10.19
CA VAL A 351 -8.53 11.98 -9.90
C VAL A 351 -8.83 11.14 -8.66
N SER A 352 -9.83 11.54 -7.91
CA SER A 352 -10.41 10.73 -6.85
C SER A 352 -11.91 10.92 -6.80
N VAL A 353 -12.63 9.82 -6.72
CA VAL A 353 -14.10 9.80 -6.76
C VAL A 353 -14.65 9.43 -5.38
N ILE A 354 -15.64 10.19 -4.93
CA ILE A 354 -16.34 9.99 -3.66
C ILE A 354 -17.85 10.04 -3.83
N GLY A 355 -18.59 9.45 -2.87
CA GLY A 355 -20.02 9.66 -2.70
C GLY A 355 -20.28 10.94 -1.91
N ARG A 356 -21.22 11.76 -2.38
CA ARG A 356 -21.81 12.88 -1.66
C ARG A 356 -23.24 12.54 -1.31
N PRO A 357 -23.68 12.70 -0.05
CA PRO A 357 -25.07 12.48 0.34
C PRO A 357 -26.06 13.29 -0.52
N ASP A 358 -27.12 12.64 -0.99
CA ASP A 358 -28.14 13.24 -1.84
C ASP A 358 -29.55 12.76 -1.39
N PRO A 359 -30.53 13.67 -1.16
CA PRO A 359 -31.84 13.29 -0.66
C PRO A 359 -32.65 12.37 -1.61
N LYS A 360 -32.35 12.41 -2.91
CA LYS A 360 -33.09 11.65 -3.92
C LYS A 360 -32.43 10.30 -4.22
N TRP A 361 -31.09 10.27 -4.23
CA TRP A 361 -30.33 9.12 -4.71
C TRP A 361 -29.63 8.34 -3.61
N GLY A 362 -29.70 8.82 -2.34
CA GLY A 362 -28.85 8.36 -1.25
C GLY A 362 -27.47 8.97 -1.33
N GLU A 363 -26.75 8.69 -2.39
CA GLU A 363 -25.51 9.36 -2.73
C GLU A 363 -25.45 9.71 -4.23
N ILE A 364 -24.69 10.73 -4.56
CA ILE A 364 -24.26 11.06 -5.92
C ILE A 364 -22.76 10.90 -6.07
N VAL A 365 -22.34 10.55 -7.29
CA VAL A 365 -20.91 10.44 -7.64
C VAL A 365 -20.31 11.82 -7.85
N VAL A 366 -19.22 12.13 -7.16
CA VAL A 366 -18.45 13.38 -7.28
C VAL A 366 -17.01 13.05 -7.61
N ALA A 367 -16.49 13.65 -8.68
CA ALA A 367 -15.09 13.49 -9.10
C ALA A 367 -14.28 14.73 -8.72
N TYR A 368 -13.22 14.55 -7.94
CA TYR A 368 -12.19 15.55 -7.66
C TYR A 368 -11.07 15.36 -8.68
N VAL A 369 -10.80 16.38 -9.49
CA VAL A 369 -9.91 16.30 -10.65
C VAL A 369 -8.76 17.29 -10.52
N VAL A 370 -7.54 16.82 -10.74
CA VAL A 370 -6.34 17.63 -10.93
C VAL A 370 -5.96 17.60 -12.40
N GLY A 371 -6.06 18.71 -13.09
CA GLY A 371 -5.78 18.81 -14.52
C GLY A 371 -6.39 20.05 -15.17
N GLU A 372 -5.97 20.34 -16.38
CA GLU A 372 -6.48 21.47 -17.19
C GLU A 372 -7.48 20.97 -18.22
N VAL A 373 -8.60 20.43 -17.74
CA VAL A 373 -9.65 19.80 -18.54
C VAL A 373 -11.01 20.39 -18.15
N ASN A 374 -11.94 20.46 -19.10
CA ASN A 374 -13.27 20.96 -18.79
C ASN A 374 -14.26 19.81 -18.45
N ARG A 375 -15.30 20.19 -17.72
CA ARG A 375 -16.35 19.27 -17.27
C ARG A 375 -17.02 18.51 -18.43
N ASN A 376 -17.26 19.17 -19.56
CA ASN A 376 -18.01 18.57 -20.66
C ASN A 376 -17.22 17.45 -21.33
N GLU A 377 -15.89 17.60 -21.43
CA GLU A 377 -15.00 16.57 -21.99
C GLU A 377 -15.01 15.32 -21.11
N LEU A 378 -14.89 15.48 -19.79
CA LEU A 378 -14.94 14.38 -18.83
C LEU A 378 -16.31 13.71 -18.81
N ASP A 379 -17.37 14.50 -18.90
CA ASP A 379 -18.74 14.01 -18.93
C ASP A 379 -18.99 13.15 -20.18
N ALA A 380 -18.56 13.65 -21.35
CA ALA A 380 -18.64 12.91 -22.62
C ALA A 380 -17.82 11.61 -22.58
N LEU A 381 -16.60 11.65 -22.00
CA LEU A 381 -15.76 10.46 -21.84
C LEU A 381 -16.46 9.39 -20.99
N CYS A 382 -17.02 9.77 -19.84
CA CYS A 382 -17.78 8.85 -18.99
C CYS A 382 -19.00 8.28 -19.70
N LEU A 383 -19.75 9.10 -20.45
CA LEU A 383 -20.94 8.65 -21.18
C LEU A 383 -20.63 7.62 -22.27
N ASN A 384 -19.44 7.70 -22.86
CA ASN A 384 -18.99 6.79 -23.90
C ASN A 384 -18.36 5.49 -23.35
N SER A 385 -17.88 5.51 -22.09
CA SER A 385 -17.05 4.44 -21.55
C SER A 385 -17.73 3.61 -20.44
N ILE A 386 -18.63 4.22 -19.65
CA ILE A 386 -19.29 3.55 -18.53
C ILE A 386 -20.81 3.77 -18.51
N ALA A 387 -21.51 2.94 -17.73
CA ALA A 387 -22.94 3.06 -17.57
C ALA A 387 -23.35 4.46 -17.06
N ARG A 388 -24.37 5.03 -17.65
CA ARG A 388 -24.80 6.42 -17.41
C ARG A 388 -25.05 6.78 -15.93
N PHE A 389 -25.48 5.82 -15.13
CA PHE A 389 -25.74 6.04 -13.69
C PHE A 389 -24.45 6.15 -12.86
N LYS A 390 -23.31 5.63 -13.36
CA LYS A 390 -21.99 5.69 -12.72
C LYS A 390 -21.28 7.02 -12.94
N ARG A 391 -21.68 7.77 -13.97
CA ARG A 391 -21.10 9.04 -14.33
C ARG A 391 -21.18 10.05 -13.19
N PRO A 392 -20.09 10.80 -12.91
CA PRO A 392 -20.13 11.85 -11.90
C PRO A 392 -21.25 12.88 -12.17
N LYS A 393 -21.98 13.22 -11.12
CA LYS A 393 -22.98 14.32 -11.16
C LYS A 393 -22.32 15.67 -10.97
N ASP A 394 -21.13 15.65 -10.33
CA ASP A 394 -20.36 16.85 -10.10
C ASP A 394 -18.87 16.60 -10.30
N TYR A 395 -18.16 17.63 -10.79
CA TYR A 395 -16.71 17.63 -11.00
C TYR A 395 -16.13 18.84 -10.26
N VAL A 396 -15.23 18.56 -9.32
CA VAL A 396 -14.54 19.57 -8.51
C VAL A 396 -13.08 19.63 -8.95
N PHE A 397 -12.67 20.74 -9.53
CA PHE A 397 -11.29 20.94 -9.98
C PHE A 397 -10.46 21.49 -8.83
N VAL A 398 -9.34 20.82 -8.56
CA VAL A 398 -8.43 21.15 -7.45
C VAL A 398 -6.98 21.18 -7.91
N ASN A 399 -6.13 21.90 -7.19
CA ASN A 399 -4.69 21.95 -7.50
C ASN A 399 -3.97 20.65 -7.09
N SER A 400 -4.43 20.00 -6.02
CA SER A 400 -3.88 18.75 -5.50
C SER A 400 -4.94 17.97 -4.71
N LEU A 401 -4.79 16.67 -4.62
CA LEU A 401 -5.58 15.79 -3.76
C LEU A 401 -4.90 15.64 -2.38
N PRO A 402 -5.66 15.53 -1.27
CA PRO A 402 -5.10 15.22 0.04
C PRO A 402 -4.51 13.82 0.05
N LYS A 403 -3.29 13.68 0.51
CA LYS A 403 -2.54 12.42 0.53
C LYS A 403 -1.87 12.19 1.88
N ASN A 404 -1.80 10.94 2.29
CA ASN A 404 -0.97 10.57 3.43
C ASN A 404 0.53 10.61 3.08
N ASN A 405 1.38 10.35 4.08
CA ASN A 405 2.84 10.34 3.94
C ASN A 405 3.38 9.30 2.95
N TYR A 406 2.53 8.39 2.46
CA TYR A 406 2.86 7.36 1.47
C TYR A 406 2.32 7.67 0.08
N GLY A 407 1.72 8.86 -0.12
CA GLY A 407 1.14 9.29 -1.39
C GLY A 407 -0.25 8.73 -1.70
N LYS A 408 -0.88 8.00 -0.74
CA LYS A 408 -2.24 7.50 -0.89
C LYS A 408 -3.26 8.62 -0.66
N VAL A 409 -4.22 8.77 -1.58
CA VAL A 409 -5.31 9.74 -1.45
C VAL A 409 -6.18 9.41 -0.21
N LEU A 410 -6.48 10.44 0.57
CA LEU A 410 -7.30 10.36 1.77
C LEU A 410 -8.76 10.72 1.46
N LYS A 411 -9.54 9.74 1.01
CA LYS A 411 -10.97 9.97 0.68
C LYS A 411 -11.80 10.50 1.86
N THR A 412 -11.38 10.23 3.10
CA THR A 412 -12.03 10.79 4.29
C THR A 412 -11.88 12.31 4.32
N GLU A 413 -10.67 12.84 4.13
CA GLU A 413 -10.42 14.28 4.06
C GLU A 413 -11.14 14.92 2.86
N LEU A 414 -11.21 14.22 1.71
CA LEU A 414 -11.99 14.71 0.56
C LEU A 414 -13.47 14.85 0.91
N ARG A 415 -14.05 13.90 1.63
CA ARG A 415 -15.46 14.00 2.08
C ARG A 415 -15.67 15.15 3.06
N GLU A 416 -14.71 15.39 3.95
CA GLU A 416 -14.76 16.53 4.88
C GLU A 416 -14.68 17.87 4.14
N LEU A 417 -13.77 18.00 3.19
CA LEU A 417 -13.65 19.18 2.32
C LEU A 417 -14.93 19.42 1.49
N ASP A 418 -15.49 18.34 0.93
CA ASP A 418 -16.73 18.39 0.19
C ASP A 418 -17.89 18.88 1.06
N ALA A 419 -18.08 18.30 2.21
CA ALA A 419 -19.13 18.69 3.18
C ALA A 419 -18.96 20.14 3.66
N ALA A 420 -17.73 20.61 3.84
CA ALA A 420 -17.44 22.01 4.20
C ALA A 420 -17.78 22.99 3.08
N SER A 421 -17.53 22.62 1.82
CA SER A 421 -17.86 23.43 0.65
C SER A 421 -19.37 23.57 0.45
N GLN A 422 -20.12 22.48 0.66
CA GLN A 422 -21.59 22.48 0.53
C GLN A 422 -22.29 23.36 1.61
N LYS A 423 -21.69 23.53 2.78
CA LYS A 423 -22.23 24.42 3.83
C LYS A 423 -22.02 25.91 3.54
N ARG A 424 -21.13 26.24 2.59
CA ARG A 424 -20.81 27.63 2.20
C ARG A 424 -21.54 28.09 0.95
N SER A 425 -22.15 27.15 0.21
CA SER A 425 -22.97 27.38 -0.98
C SER A 425 -24.44 27.46 -0.60
#